data_4b406f8e6c58f71b3f05c498ba1873b4
#
_entry.id   4b406f8e6c58f71b3f05c498ba1873b4
#
_cell.length_a   1.000
_cell.length_b   1.000
_cell.length_c   1.000
_cell.angle_alpha   90.00
_cell.angle_beta   90.00
_cell.angle_gamma   90.00
#
_symmetry.space_group_name_H-M   'P 1'
#
loop_
_entity.id
_entity.type
_entity.pdbx_description
1 polymer ?
#
loop_
_entity_poly.entity_id
_entity_poly.type
_entity_poly.pdbx_seq_one_letter_code
_entity_poly.pdbx_strand_id
1 'polypeptide(L)'
;VGSEMCIRDSIGCKDYEIKSYEPSWFDNVKGFFMSPVIQSLLIIIIIGGIYFEMQTPGLGFPSAAAIIAAILYFAPLYMDGLAENWEILLFILGVILIMLEIFVIPGFGIAGISGIILVVGGLTMSLLNNTVFDFQNVSGMDTGRAALTVLLGLGIGFTLVIWLSNKIGHKGPLKKMALNADLEKAVSSPNLTQLIGKEGTAATVLRPSGKVSIEGELYDGVSESGFIEKGTPIKVVRFESAQVYVINL
;
A
#
# COMPACT_ATOMS: atom_id res chain seq x y z
N VAL A 1 43.71 14.84 22.18
CA VAL A 1 45.17 15.07 22.19
C VAL A 1 45.94 13.80 22.47
N GLY A 2 45.43 12.85 23.28
CA GLY A 2 46.13 11.60 23.61
C GLY A 2 46.12 10.50 22.53
N SER A 3 45.04 10.36 21.76
CA SER A 3 44.89 9.29 20.77
C SER A 3 45.69 9.53 19.48
N GLU A 4 45.84 10.75 19.06
CA GLU A 4 46.58 11.11 17.85
C GLU A 4 48.09 10.86 18.00
N MET A 5 48.62 11.08 19.22
CA MET A 5 50.03 10.85 19.51
C MET A 5 50.37 9.35 19.52
N CYS A 6 49.48 8.47 19.96
CA CYS A 6 49.66 7.04 19.97
C CYS A 6 49.65 6.44 18.53
N ILE A 7 48.80 6.93 17.65
CA ILE A 7 48.73 6.49 16.25
C ILE A 7 50.02 6.89 15.52
N ARG A 8 50.52 8.09 15.74
CA ARG A 8 51.76 8.60 15.16
C ARG A 8 52.97 7.75 15.53
N ASP A 9 53.10 7.37 16.78
CA ASP A 9 54.21 6.61 17.29
C ASP A 9 54.22 5.15 16.77
N SER A 10 53.02 4.59 16.53
CA SER A 10 52.87 3.22 16.02
C SER A 10 53.17 3.10 14.51
N ILE A 11 53.01 4.15 13.72
CA ILE A 11 53.24 4.17 12.28
C ILE A 11 54.72 4.49 11.94
N GLY A 12 55.48 5.06 12.89
CA GLY A 12 56.92 5.35 12.71
C GLY A 12 57.25 6.44 11.68
N CYS A 13 56.24 7.26 11.27
CA CYS A 13 56.43 8.34 10.32
C CYS A 13 57.15 9.53 10.96
N LYS A 14 58.32 9.91 10.40
CA LYS A 14 59.10 11.06 10.87
C LYS A 14 58.68 12.38 10.22
N ASP A 15 58.22 12.34 8.97
CA ASP A 15 57.68 13.50 8.26
C ASP A 15 56.20 13.21 7.87
N TYR A 16 55.30 14.04 8.33
CA TYR A 16 53.88 13.94 8.01
C TYR A 16 53.25 15.30 7.90
N GLU A 17 52.36 15.47 6.95
CA GLU A 17 51.50 16.64 6.79
C GLU A 17 50.09 16.28 7.23
N ILE A 18 49.58 16.99 8.24
CA ILE A 18 48.20 16.81 8.69
C ILE A 18 47.33 17.61 7.73
N LYS A 19 46.63 16.90 6.84
CA LYS A 19 45.54 17.51 6.04
C LYS A 19 44.23 17.29 6.78
N SER A 20 43.63 18.38 7.25
CA SER A 20 42.25 18.33 7.72
C SER A 20 41.33 17.95 6.55
N TYR A 21 40.58 16.88 6.72
CA TYR A 21 39.51 16.53 5.75
C TYR A 21 38.37 17.53 5.91
N GLU A 22 38.20 18.38 4.91
CA GLU A 22 37.01 19.27 4.81
C GLU A 22 35.98 18.49 3.99
N PRO A 23 34.82 18.09 4.61
CA PRO A 23 33.80 17.35 3.88
C PRO A 23 33.26 18.22 2.73
N SER A 24 33.25 17.64 1.55
CA SER A 24 32.66 18.25 0.37
C SER A 24 31.16 18.50 0.58
N TRP A 25 30.58 19.44 -0.15
CA TRP A 25 29.12 19.61 -0.21
C TRP A 25 28.41 18.26 -0.45
N PHE A 26 28.97 17.44 -1.31
CA PHE A 26 28.46 16.11 -1.65
C PHE A 26 28.50 15.15 -0.44
N ASP A 27 29.54 15.17 0.38
CA ASP A 27 29.64 14.34 1.59
C ASP A 27 28.61 14.77 2.65
N ASN A 28 28.32 16.06 2.73
CA ASN A 28 27.27 16.58 3.61
C ASN A 28 25.87 16.11 3.16
N VAL A 29 25.60 16.10 1.85
CA VAL A 29 24.35 15.59 1.29
C VAL A 29 24.21 14.07 1.53
N LYS A 30 25.26 13.28 1.29
CA LYS A 30 25.26 11.84 1.61
C LYS A 30 24.97 11.64 3.10
N GLY A 31 25.73 12.29 3.97
CA GLY A 31 25.55 12.15 5.42
C GLY A 31 24.15 12.51 5.91
N PHE A 32 23.49 13.50 5.26
CA PHE A 32 22.10 13.82 5.54
C PHE A 32 21.17 12.63 5.24
N PHE A 33 21.28 12.03 4.04
CA PHE A 33 20.45 10.88 3.66
C PHE A 33 20.79 9.60 4.43
N MET A 34 22.01 9.46 4.92
CA MET A 34 22.46 8.33 5.73
C MET A 34 22.09 8.47 7.22
N SER A 35 21.55 9.61 7.65
CA SER A 35 21.14 9.77 9.04
C SER A 35 19.96 8.84 9.38
N PRO A 36 19.92 8.21 10.58
CA PRO A 36 18.88 7.24 10.96
C PRO A 36 17.45 7.82 10.86
N VAL A 37 17.29 9.11 11.13
CA VAL A 37 15.98 9.79 11.05
C VAL A 37 15.49 9.86 9.59
N ILE A 38 16.37 10.26 8.67
CA ILE A 38 16.03 10.34 7.24
C ILE A 38 15.85 8.95 6.64
N GLN A 39 16.66 7.97 7.04
CA GLN A 39 16.51 6.57 6.64
C GLN A 39 15.14 6.03 7.07
N SER A 40 14.73 6.25 8.31
CA SER A 40 13.39 5.86 8.77
C SER A 40 12.27 6.56 7.99
N LEU A 41 12.45 7.86 7.67
CA LEU A 41 11.48 8.61 6.86
C LEU A 41 11.36 8.03 5.44
N LEU A 42 12.49 7.71 4.81
CA LEU A 42 12.50 7.10 3.47
C LEU A 42 11.81 5.74 3.48
N ILE A 43 12.04 4.90 4.50
CA ILE A 43 11.32 3.63 4.69
C ILE A 43 9.81 3.85 4.79
N ILE A 44 9.38 4.87 5.55
CA ILE A 44 7.95 5.23 5.66
C ILE A 44 7.37 5.58 4.29
N ILE A 45 8.10 6.35 3.47
CA ILE A 45 7.64 6.73 2.13
C ILE A 45 7.60 5.52 1.19
N ILE A 46 8.59 4.63 1.24
CA ILE A 46 8.63 3.40 0.45
C ILE A 46 7.41 2.53 0.77
N ILE A 47 7.20 2.20 2.04
CA ILE A 47 6.09 1.34 2.46
C ILE A 47 4.74 2.01 2.21
N GLY A 48 4.62 3.29 2.55
CA GLY A 48 3.41 4.07 2.29
C GLY A 48 3.05 4.15 0.82
N GLY A 49 4.04 4.39 -0.05
CA GLY A 49 3.83 4.47 -1.49
C GLY A 49 3.40 3.12 -2.09
N ILE A 50 4.06 2.02 -1.70
CA ILE A 50 3.66 0.67 -2.11
C ILE A 50 2.23 0.37 -1.64
N TYR A 51 1.90 0.65 -0.38
CA TYR A 51 0.57 0.42 0.17
C TYR A 51 -0.51 1.22 -0.55
N PHE A 52 -0.30 2.51 -0.79
CA PHE A 52 -1.30 3.35 -1.47
C PHE A 52 -1.49 2.94 -2.93
N GLU A 53 -0.45 2.52 -3.64
CA GLU A 53 -0.57 1.99 -5.01
C GLU A 53 -1.40 0.70 -5.04
N MET A 54 -1.27 -0.15 -3.99
CA MET A 54 -2.07 -1.37 -3.87
C MET A 54 -3.55 -1.09 -3.58
N GLN A 55 -3.84 -0.03 -2.82
CA GLN A 55 -5.23 0.38 -2.52
C GLN A 55 -5.92 1.06 -3.70
N THR A 56 -5.16 1.76 -4.52
CA THR A 56 -5.68 2.54 -5.66
C THR A 56 -4.80 2.31 -6.89
N PRO A 57 -4.85 1.13 -7.51
CA PRO A 57 -4.00 0.80 -8.63
C PRO A 57 -4.25 1.75 -9.81
N GLY A 58 -3.15 2.27 -10.38
CA GLY A 58 -3.19 3.15 -11.55
C GLY A 58 -3.03 4.64 -11.26
N LEU A 59 -2.85 5.07 -10.01
CA LEU A 59 -2.50 6.46 -9.71
C LEU A 59 -1.06 6.81 -10.11
N GLY A 60 -0.12 5.86 -10.03
CA GLY A 60 1.28 6.01 -10.41
C GLY A 60 2.11 6.96 -9.53
N PHE A 61 1.48 7.94 -8.88
CA PHE A 61 2.17 8.90 -8.01
C PHE A 61 2.74 8.24 -6.73
N PRO A 62 2.01 7.39 -6.00
CA PRO A 62 2.55 6.72 -4.81
C PRO A 62 3.71 5.78 -5.16
N SER A 63 3.62 5.04 -6.25
CA SER A 63 4.69 4.17 -6.73
C SER A 63 5.93 4.96 -7.16
N ALA A 64 5.75 6.09 -7.85
CA ALA A 64 6.87 6.98 -8.21
C ALA A 64 7.56 7.53 -6.95
N ALA A 65 6.80 7.95 -5.94
CA ALA A 65 7.36 8.42 -4.67
C ALA A 65 8.12 7.31 -3.94
N ALA A 66 7.60 6.07 -3.93
CA ALA A 66 8.29 4.91 -3.35
C ALA A 66 9.61 4.60 -4.07
N ILE A 67 9.63 4.63 -5.40
CA ILE A 67 10.84 4.40 -6.20
C ILE A 67 11.88 5.49 -5.93
N ILE A 68 11.50 6.77 -5.93
CA ILE A 68 12.42 7.87 -5.62
C ILE A 68 12.98 7.72 -4.20
N ALA A 69 12.14 7.40 -3.23
CA ALA A 69 12.57 7.17 -1.86
C ALA A 69 13.52 5.96 -1.74
N ALA A 70 13.29 4.88 -2.47
CA ALA A 70 14.20 3.73 -2.52
C ALA A 70 15.56 4.10 -3.13
N ILE A 71 15.58 4.89 -4.20
CA ILE A 71 16.83 5.40 -4.78
C ILE A 71 17.58 6.28 -3.77
N LEU A 72 16.90 7.21 -3.11
CA LEU A 72 17.48 8.09 -2.09
C LEU A 72 17.95 7.31 -0.85
N TYR A 73 17.36 6.16 -0.57
CA TYR A 73 17.77 5.25 0.50
C TYR A 73 19.06 4.51 0.13
N PHE A 74 19.06 3.81 -1.01
CA PHE A 74 20.15 2.92 -1.38
C PHE A 74 21.35 3.65 -2.01
N ALA A 75 21.15 4.72 -2.79
CA ALA A 75 22.23 5.36 -3.51
C ALA A 75 23.37 5.88 -2.61
N PRO A 76 23.10 6.62 -1.51
CA PRO A 76 24.15 7.07 -0.60
C PRO A 76 24.89 5.93 0.07
N LEU A 77 24.16 4.87 0.48
CA LEU A 77 24.73 3.68 1.11
C LEU A 77 25.62 2.88 0.14
N TYR A 78 25.19 2.76 -1.11
CA TYR A 78 25.96 2.11 -2.16
C TYR A 78 27.25 2.88 -2.49
N MET A 79 27.18 4.21 -2.54
CA MET A 79 28.35 5.06 -2.82
C MET A 79 29.41 5.04 -1.73
N ASP A 80 29.01 4.82 -0.48
CA ASP A 80 29.93 4.67 0.67
C ASP A 80 30.36 3.21 0.87
N GLY A 81 29.91 2.29 0.01
CA GLY A 81 30.26 0.87 0.08
C GLY A 81 29.61 0.14 1.26
N LEU A 82 28.57 0.73 1.87
CA LEU A 82 27.80 0.09 2.92
C LEU A 82 26.76 -0.88 2.34
N ALA A 83 26.07 -0.47 1.26
CA ALA A 83 25.15 -1.33 0.56
C ALA A 83 25.81 -1.95 -0.67
N GLU A 84 25.63 -3.24 -0.87
CA GLU A 84 26.07 -3.98 -2.05
C GLU A 84 24.90 -4.38 -2.97
N ASN A 85 25.20 -4.84 -4.16
CA ASN A 85 24.19 -5.21 -5.16
C ASN A 85 23.22 -6.29 -4.68
N TRP A 86 23.67 -7.23 -3.83
CA TRP A 86 22.84 -8.34 -3.36
C TRP A 86 21.73 -7.88 -2.37
N GLU A 87 21.99 -6.85 -1.57
CA GLU A 87 21.01 -6.28 -0.63
C GLU A 87 19.89 -5.55 -1.36
N ILE A 88 20.27 -4.79 -2.39
CA ILE A 88 19.31 -4.16 -3.29
C ILE A 88 18.46 -5.23 -4.01
N LEU A 89 19.11 -6.32 -4.44
CA LEU A 89 18.44 -7.44 -5.10
C LEU A 89 17.48 -8.16 -4.15
N LEU A 90 17.87 -8.38 -2.89
CA LEU A 90 16.98 -8.94 -1.86
C LEU A 90 15.76 -8.05 -1.64
N PHE A 91 15.95 -6.73 -1.54
CA PHE A 91 14.87 -5.79 -1.40
C PHE A 91 13.90 -5.86 -2.59
N ILE A 92 14.40 -5.79 -3.82
CA ILE A 92 13.59 -5.87 -5.04
C ILE A 92 12.82 -7.20 -5.11
N LEU A 93 13.51 -8.32 -4.84
CA LEU A 93 12.89 -9.64 -4.82
C LEU A 93 11.78 -9.72 -3.76
N GLY A 94 12.02 -9.17 -2.59
CA GLY A 94 11.03 -9.10 -1.52
C GLY A 94 9.79 -8.31 -1.92
N VAL A 95 9.96 -7.14 -2.55
CA VAL A 95 8.84 -6.34 -3.09
C VAL A 95 8.06 -7.12 -4.15
N ILE A 96 8.75 -7.79 -5.08
CA ILE A 96 8.12 -8.61 -6.12
C ILE A 96 7.29 -9.74 -5.48
N LEU A 97 7.81 -10.43 -4.47
CA LEU A 97 7.09 -11.50 -3.77
C LEU A 97 5.84 -10.98 -3.06
N ILE A 98 5.92 -9.82 -2.41
CA ILE A 98 4.75 -9.18 -1.79
C ILE A 98 3.70 -8.83 -2.85
N MET A 99 4.12 -8.28 -3.99
CA MET A 99 3.21 -7.95 -5.09
C MET A 99 2.55 -9.20 -5.69
N LEU A 100 3.30 -10.29 -5.87
CA LEU A 100 2.76 -11.57 -6.35
C LEU A 100 1.71 -12.13 -5.38
N GLU A 101 1.98 -12.08 -4.08
CA GLU A 101 1.04 -12.53 -3.05
C GLU A 101 -0.29 -11.80 -3.12
N ILE A 102 -0.25 -10.48 -3.29
CA ILE A 102 -1.45 -9.64 -3.25
C ILE A 102 -2.26 -9.73 -4.55
N PHE A 103 -1.59 -9.78 -5.71
CA PHE A 103 -2.27 -9.71 -7.00
C PHE A 103 -2.54 -11.08 -7.64
N VAL A 104 -1.77 -12.10 -7.31
CA VAL A 104 -1.79 -13.41 -8.00
C VAL A 104 -2.27 -14.53 -7.09
N ILE A 105 -1.86 -14.54 -5.82
CA ILE A 105 -2.15 -15.63 -4.88
C ILE A 105 -3.27 -15.18 -3.93
N PRO A 106 -4.47 -15.80 -3.99
CA PRO A 106 -5.54 -15.43 -3.07
C PRO A 106 -5.24 -15.93 -1.64
N GLY A 107 -4.92 -15.02 -0.75
CA GLY A 107 -4.62 -15.30 0.66
C GLY A 107 -3.21 -14.86 1.05
N PHE A 108 -2.94 -14.74 2.38
CA PHE A 108 -1.61 -14.39 2.88
C PHE A 108 -0.82 -15.68 3.16
N GLY A 109 0.08 -16.03 2.24
CA GLY A 109 0.82 -17.28 2.27
C GLY A 109 2.33 -17.12 2.38
N ILE A 110 3.06 -18.15 1.93
CA ILE A 110 4.52 -18.25 2.06
C ILE A 110 5.23 -17.11 1.29
N ALA A 111 4.73 -16.72 0.12
CA ALA A 111 5.36 -15.68 -0.69
C ALA A 111 5.29 -14.31 0.00
N GLY A 112 4.16 -13.95 0.64
CA GLY A 112 4.04 -12.73 1.41
C GLY A 112 4.97 -12.68 2.62
N ILE A 113 5.03 -13.76 3.40
CA ILE A 113 5.92 -13.84 4.56
C ILE A 113 7.39 -13.76 4.14
N SER A 114 7.80 -14.53 3.12
CA SER A 114 9.17 -14.50 2.62
C SER A 114 9.51 -13.13 2.01
N GLY A 115 8.58 -12.50 1.31
CA GLY A 115 8.74 -11.15 0.79
C GLY A 115 9.01 -10.11 1.88
N ILE A 116 8.25 -10.14 2.99
CA ILE A 116 8.49 -9.26 4.15
C ILE A 116 9.87 -9.50 4.75
N ILE A 117 10.27 -10.76 4.95
CA ILE A 117 11.58 -11.11 5.48
C ILE A 117 12.70 -10.57 4.59
N LEU A 118 12.57 -10.71 3.27
CA LEU A 118 13.55 -10.22 2.30
C LEU A 118 13.62 -8.69 2.28
N VAL A 119 12.49 -7.99 2.33
CA VAL A 119 12.46 -6.52 2.40
C VAL A 119 13.13 -6.03 3.69
N VAL A 120 12.73 -6.56 4.84
CA VAL A 120 13.30 -6.16 6.14
C VAL A 120 14.78 -6.51 6.21
N GLY A 121 15.15 -7.71 5.72
CA GLY A 121 16.53 -8.18 5.65
C GLY A 121 17.38 -7.28 4.75
N GLY A 122 16.96 -7.02 3.52
CA GLY A 122 17.67 -6.16 2.57
C GLY A 122 17.87 -4.74 3.10
N LEU A 123 16.82 -4.13 3.68
CA LEU A 123 16.92 -2.81 4.31
C LEU A 123 17.85 -2.81 5.55
N THR A 124 17.83 -3.86 6.35
CA THR A 124 18.68 -3.92 7.55
C THR A 124 20.14 -4.16 7.19
N MET A 125 20.39 -5.10 6.26
CA MET A 125 21.76 -5.45 5.84
C MET A 125 22.43 -4.28 5.12
N SER A 126 21.70 -3.48 4.33
CA SER A 126 22.26 -2.31 3.65
C SER A 126 22.74 -1.20 4.59
N LEU A 127 22.34 -1.20 5.87
CA LEU A 127 22.82 -0.28 6.89
C LEU A 127 24.07 -0.80 7.62
N LEU A 128 24.49 -2.03 7.34
CA LEU A 128 25.65 -2.66 7.96
C LEU A 128 26.86 -2.59 7.01
N ASN A 129 28.02 -2.33 7.57
CA ASN A 129 29.27 -2.39 6.81
C ASN A 129 29.73 -3.86 6.70
N ASN A 130 29.06 -4.62 5.81
CA ASN A 130 29.36 -6.02 5.55
C ASN A 130 29.73 -6.23 4.08
N THR A 131 30.71 -7.07 3.83
CA THR A 131 31.08 -7.51 2.47
C THR A 131 30.61 -8.94 2.26
N VAL A 132 29.72 -9.15 1.28
CA VAL A 132 29.23 -10.48 0.82
C VAL A 132 29.15 -11.54 1.94
N PHE A 133 28.23 -11.38 2.90
CA PHE A 133 28.02 -12.28 4.04
C PHE A 133 29.21 -12.41 5.02
N ASP A 134 30.21 -11.52 4.95
CA ASP A 134 31.24 -11.44 5.97
C ASP A 134 30.83 -10.43 7.06
N PHE A 135 30.48 -10.95 8.23
CA PHE A 135 30.02 -10.18 9.39
C PHE A 135 31.12 -10.03 10.46
N GLN A 136 32.37 -10.39 10.18
CA GLN A 136 33.44 -10.38 11.20
C GLN A 136 33.73 -8.99 11.78
N ASN A 137 33.49 -7.96 10.97
CA ASN A 137 33.70 -6.56 11.37
C ASN A 137 32.43 -5.85 11.85
N VAL A 138 31.28 -6.54 11.88
CA VAL A 138 29.99 -5.95 12.28
C VAL A 138 29.80 -6.08 13.78
N SER A 139 29.76 -4.96 14.48
CA SER A 139 29.43 -4.94 15.91
C SER A 139 27.96 -5.30 16.14
N GLY A 140 27.69 -6.09 17.19
CA GLY A 140 26.32 -6.38 17.60
C GLY A 140 25.50 -5.12 17.92
N MET A 141 26.15 -4.04 18.34
CA MET A 141 25.50 -2.74 18.57
C MET A 141 25.08 -2.06 17.28
N ASP A 142 25.88 -2.17 16.22
CA ASP A 142 25.55 -1.58 14.91
C ASP A 142 24.43 -2.36 14.25
N THR A 143 24.43 -3.68 14.35
CA THR A 143 23.30 -4.54 13.93
C THR A 143 22.01 -4.16 14.68
N GLY A 144 22.09 -3.96 15.98
CA GLY A 144 20.95 -3.53 16.80
C GLY A 144 20.40 -2.16 16.38
N ARG A 145 21.28 -1.20 16.07
CA ARG A 145 20.89 0.14 15.60
C ARG A 145 20.25 0.08 14.21
N ALA A 146 20.84 -0.67 13.28
CA ALA A 146 20.30 -0.87 11.94
C ALA A 146 18.90 -1.49 12.00
N ALA A 147 18.77 -2.60 12.71
CA ALA A 147 17.48 -3.26 12.91
C ALA A 147 16.44 -2.34 13.56
N LEU A 148 16.84 -1.59 14.61
CA LEU A 148 15.96 -0.62 15.28
C LEU A 148 15.49 0.48 14.30
N THR A 149 16.39 1.03 13.49
CA THR A 149 16.07 2.06 12.49
C THR A 149 15.02 1.54 11.50
N VAL A 150 15.21 0.35 10.96
CA VAL A 150 14.26 -0.27 10.02
C VAL A 150 12.94 -0.59 10.70
N LEU A 151 12.95 -1.21 11.88
CA LEU A 151 11.73 -1.55 12.61
C LEU A 151 10.94 -0.32 13.06
N LEU A 152 11.60 0.76 13.45
CA LEU A 152 10.94 2.04 13.74
C LEU A 152 10.33 2.64 12.47
N GLY A 153 11.07 2.66 11.36
CA GLY A 153 10.56 3.14 10.08
C GLY A 153 9.32 2.35 9.64
N LEU A 154 9.39 1.03 9.68
CA LEU A 154 8.26 0.14 9.36
C LEU A 154 7.08 0.33 10.32
N GLY A 155 7.32 0.34 11.63
CA GLY A 155 6.28 0.47 12.65
C GLY A 155 5.56 1.81 12.58
N ILE A 156 6.30 2.90 12.50
CA ILE A 156 5.74 4.25 12.34
C ILE A 156 5.03 4.36 10.99
N GLY A 157 5.65 3.86 9.91
CA GLY A 157 5.07 3.87 8.57
C GLY A 157 3.75 3.13 8.51
N PHE A 158 3.69 1.93 9.05
CA PHE A 158 2.47 1.13 9.09
C PHE A 158 1.36 1.80 9.91
N THR A 159 1.71 2.33 11.09
CA THR A 159 0.76 3.07 11.94
C THR A 159 0.23 4.32 11.23
N LEU A 160 1.10 5.07 10.58
CA LEU A 160 0.75 6.29 9.84
C LEU A 160 -0.14 5.96 8.64
N VAL A 161 0.16 4.89 7.92
CA VAL A 161 -0.64 4.40 6.79
C VAL A 161 -2.05 4.02 7.24
N ILE A 162 -2.21 3.26 8.32
CA ILE A 162 -3.52 2.89 8.87
C ILE A 162 -4.28 4.14 9.31
N TRP A 163 -3.63 5.05 10.03
CA TRP A 163 -4.25 6.29 10.48
C TRP A 163 -4.72 7.17 9.30
N LEU A 164 -3.88 7.30 8.28
CA LEU A 164 -4.18 8.09 7.10
C LEU A 164 -5.30 7.44 6.25
N SER A 165 -5.28 6.12 6.09
CA SER A 165 -6.32 5.35 5.41
C SER A 165 -7.67 5.56 6.07
N ASN A 166 -7.75 5.49 7.39
CA ASN A 166 -8.97 5.73 8.15
C ASN A 166 -9.46 7.19 8.01
N LYS A 167 -8.55 8.15 8.00
CA LYS A 167 -8.90 9.58 7.92
C LYS A 167 -9.31 9.99 6.50
N ILE A 168 -8.66 9.48 5.48
CA ILE A 168 -8.93 9.80 4.07
C ILE A 168 -10.20 9.10 3.59
N GLY A 169 -10.43 7.86 4.02
CA GLY A 169 -11.62 7.08 3.63
C GLY A 169 -12.94 7.73 4.05
N HIS A 170 -12.97 8.54 5.12
CA HIS A 170 -14.20 9.12 5.66
C HIS A 170 -14.42 10.59 5.27
N LYS A 171 -13.39 11.42 5.01
CA LYS A 171 -13.56 12.89 4.84
C LYS A 171 -12.58 13.57 3.86
N GLY A 172 -11.81 12.85 3.03
CA GLY A 172 -10.73 13.44 2.25
C GLY A 172 -11.07 13.88 0.82
N PRO A 173 -10.23 14.70 0.17
CA PRO A 173 -10.39 15.12 -1.24
C PRO A 173 -10.38 13.95 -2.22
N LEU A 174 -9.85 12.80 -1.82
CA LEU A 174 -9.85 11.53 -2.58
C LEU A 174 -11.19 10.80 -2.55
N LYS A 175 -12.20 11.28 -1.78
CA LYS A 175 -13.57 10.74 -1.84
C LYS A 175 -14.17 10.79 -3.26
N LYS A 176 -13.68 11.71 -4.13
CA LYS A 176 -14.06 11.76 -5.54
C LYS A 176 -13.36 10.71 -6.41
N MET A 177 -12.25 10.14 -5.94
CA MET A 177 -11.46 9.10 -6.64
C MET A 177 -11.77 7.69 -6.10
N ALA A 178 -12.16 7.55 -4.84
CA ALA A 178 -12.85 6.34 -4.42
C ALA A 178 -14.14 6.28 -5.23
N LEU A 179 -14.27 5.25 -6.08
CA LEU A 179 -15.56 4.96 -6.70
C LEU A 179 -16.58 5.05 -5.57
N ASN A 180 -17.50 6.01 -5.70
CA ASN A 180 -18.78 5.92 -5.05
C ASN A 180 -19.44 4.66 -5.64
N ALA A 181 -19.01 3.51 -5.18
CA ALA A 181 -19.87 2.37 -5.14
C ALA A 181 -20.99 2.83 -4.20
N ASP A 182 -22.03 3.41 -4.80
CA ASP A 182 -23.32 3.66 -4.19
C ASP A 182 -23.94 2.30 -3.78
N LEU A 183 -23.15 1.47 -3.11
CA LEU A 183 -23.61 0.27 -2.42
C LEU A 183 -24.53 0.67 -1.26
N GLU A 184 -24.32 1.84 -0.66
CA GLU A 184 -25.28 2.38 0.32
C GLU A 184 -26.60 2.83 -0.32
N LYS A 185 -26.61 3.31 -1.55
CA LYS A 185 -27.85 3.57 -2.28
C LYS A 185 -28.49 2.31 -2.85
N ALA A 186 -27.67 1.29 -3.16
CA ALA A 186 -28.21 -0.01 -3.57
C ALA A 186 -28.79 -0.80 -2.39
N VAL A 187 -28.34 -0.54 -1.16
CA VAL A 187 -28.87 -1.17 0.08
C VAL A 187 -29.87 -0.25 0.81
N SER A 188 -29.83 1.06 0.57
CA SER A 188 -30.87 2.00 1.00
C SER A 188 -31.97 2.09 -0.06
N SER A 189 -32.46 0.96 -0.54
CA SER A 189 -33.76 0.93 -1.18
C SER A 189 -34.78 1.35 -0.13
N PRO A 190 -35.58 2.39 -0.38
CA PRO A 190 -36.66 2.76 0.54
C PRO A 190 -37.54 1.53 0.70
N ASN A 191 -37.86 1.19 1.93
CA ASN A 191 -38.75 0.10 2.39
C ASN A 191 -39.54 -0.60 1.27
N LEU A 192 -38.84 -1.43 0.45
CA LEU A 192 -39.45 -2.13 -0.67
C LEU A 192 -40.52 -3.11 -0.18
N THR A 193 -40.52 -3.45 1.10
CA THR A 193 -41.61 -4.16 1.78
C THR A 193 -42.92 -3.38 1.79
N GLN A 194 -42.90 -2.05 1.67
CA GLN A 194 -44.10 -1.20 1.58
C GLN A 194 -44.71 -1.22 0.16
N LEU A 195 -44.02 -1.79 -0.82
CA LEU A 195 -44.55 -1.95 -2.18
C LEU A 195 -45.47 -3.15 -2.30
N ILE A 196 -45.44 -4.08 -1.34
CA ILE A 196 -46.32 -5.26 -1.36
C ILE A 196 -47.77 -4.83 -1.34
N GLY A 197 -48.53 -5.30 -2.31
CA GLY A 197 -49.93 -4.98 -2.48
C GLY A 197 -50.22 -3.73 -3.32
N LYS A 198 -49.20 -2.93 -3.68
CA LYS A 198 -49.39 -1.78 -4.57
C LYS A 198 -49.57 -2.19 -6.02
N GLU A 199 -50.24 -1.35 -6.77
CA GLU A 199 -50.50 -1.52 -8.17
C GLU A 199 -49.50 -0.69 -9.00
N GLY A 200 -49.18 -1.15 -10.20
CA GLY A 200 -48.28 -0.50 -11.13
C GLY A 200 -48.51 -0.95 -12.57
N THR A 201 -47.57 -0.66 -13.44
CA THR A 201 -47.63 -1.07 -14.84
C THR A 201 -46.33 -1.70 -15.26
N ALA A 202 -46.37 -2.69 -16.15
CA ALA A 202 -45.18 -3.27 -16.76
C ALA A 202 -44.51 -2.25 -17.69
N ALA A 203 -43.37 -1.70 -17.32
CA ALA A 203 -42.63 -0.74 -18.13
C ALA A 203 -41.95 -1.41 -19.33
N THR A 204 -41.60 -2.69 -19.20
CA THR A 204 -41.08 -3.55 -20.27
C THR A 204 -41.84 -4.86 -20.28
N VAL A 205 -41.67 -5.64 -21.34
CA VAL A 205 -42.15 -7.04 -21.39
C VAL A 205 -41.46 -7.85 -20.30
N LEU A 206 -42.20 -8.64 -19.50
CA LEU A 206 -41.66 -9.57 -18.52
C LEU A 206 -41.65 -11.02 -19.05
N ARG A 207 -40.42 -11.64 -19.14
CA ARG A 207 -40.20 -13.04 -19.59
C ARG A 207 -39.07 -13.74 -18.81
N PRO A 208 -39.22 -14.21 -17.64
CA PRO A 208 -40.12 -13.79 -16.57
C PRO A 208 -39.74 -12.45 -15.94
N SER A 209 -38.51 -11.92 -16.18
CA SER A 209 -37.98 -10.68 -15.61
C SER A 209 -38.05 -9.50 -16.59
N GLY A 210 -38.20 -8.30 -16.03
CA GLY A 210 -38.21 -7.03 -16.75
C GLY A 210 -38.30 -5.86 -15.79
N LYS A 211 -38.68 -4.67 -16.30
CA LYS A 211 -38.87 -3.48 -15.47
C LYS A 211 -40.34 -3.16 -15.30
N VAL A 212 -40.70 -2.83 -14.06
CA VAL A 212 -42.06 -2.44 -13.66
C VAL A 212 -42.02 -1.01 -13.10
N SER A 213 -43.05 -0.24 -13.38
CA SER A 213 -43.23 1.10 -12.84
C SER A 213 -44.30 1.08 -11.76
N ILE A 214 -43.90 1.49 -10.55
CA ILE A 214 -44.77 1.56 -9.38
C ILE A 214 -44.62 2.97 -8.77
N GLU A 215 -45.69 3.71 -8.64
CA GLU A 215 -45.70 5.10 -8.16
C GLU A 215 -44.77 6.06 -8.93
N GLY A 216 -44.47 5.75 -10.22
CA GLY A 216 -43.60 6.57 -11.09
C GLY A 216 -42.12 6.19 -11.03
N GLU A 217 -41.71 5.27 -10.16
CA GLU A 217 -40.38 4.74 -10.08
C GLU A 217 -40.23 3.38 -10.78
N LEU A 218 -39.05 3.10 -11.32
CA LEU A 218 -38.76 1.86 -12.05
C LEU A 218 -38.06 0.86 -11.14
N TYR A 219 -38.61 -0.35 -11.03
CA TYR A 219 -38.09 -1.47 -10.27
C TYR A 219 -37.83 -2.68 -11.17
N ASP A 220 -36.89 -3.53 -10.77
CA ASP A 220 -36.70 -4.83 -11.43
C ASP A 220 -37.79 -5.79 -10.94
N GLY A 221 -38.63 -6.22 -11.89
CA GLY A 221 -39.79 -7.06 -11.61
C GLY A 221 -39.68 -8.44 -12.24
N VAL A 222 -40.19 -9.44 -11.53
CA VAL A 222 -40.34 -10.83 -12.00
C VAL A 222 -41.82 -11.20 -11.99
N SER A 223 -42.32 -11.70 -13.11
CA SER A 223 -43.70 -12.18 -13.22
C SER A 223 -43.83 -13.58 -12.63
N GLU A 224 -44.77 -13.79 -11.70
CA GLU A 224 -45.19 -15.12 -11.22
C GLU A 224 -46.25 -15.75 -12.11
N SER A 225 -46.97 -14.98 -12.89
CA SER A 225 -48.02 -15.43 -13.80
C SER A 225 -47.54 -15.77 -15.23
N GLY A 226 -46.20 -15.73 -15.45
CA GLY A 226 -45.60 -16.02 -16.75
C GLY A 226 -45.34 -14.78 -17.58
N PHE A 227 -45.80 -14.76 -18.83
CA PHE A 227 -45.55 -13.64 -19.74
C PHE A 227 -46.52 -12.49 -19.49
N ILE A 228 -45.98 -11.26 -19.31
CA ILE A 228 -46.73 -10.04 -19.16
C ILE A 228 -46.28 -9.02 -20.24
N GLU A 229 -47.21 -8.48 -21.01
CA GLU A 229 -46.93 -7.46 -22.04
C GLU A 229 -46.64 -6.10 -21.39
N LYS A 230 -45.91 -5.29 -22.17
CA LYS A 230 -45.65 -3.89 -21.80
C LYS A 230 -46.93 -3.12 -21.67
N GLY A 231 -47.05 -2.35 -20.57
CA GLY A 231 -48.24 -1.51 -20.30
C GLY A 231 -49.38 -2.21 -19.56
N THR A 232 -49.25 -3.53 -19.32
CA THR A 232 -50.25 -4.28 -18.54
C THR A 232 -50.26 -3.83 -17.07
N PRO A 233 -51.42 -3.61 -16.45
CA PRO A 233 -51.52 -3.34 -15.03
C PRO A 233 -51.10 -4.56 -14.23
N ILE A 234 -50.31 -4.34 -13.19
CA ILE A 234 -49.71 -5.37 -12.36
C ILE A 234 -49.91 -5.05 -10.89
N LYS A 235 -49.86 -6.09 -10.05
CA LYS A 235 -49.88 -5.98 -8.59
C LYS A 235 -48.69 -6.67 -7.99
N VAL A 236 -48.05 -5.99 -7.03
CA VAL A 236 -46.89 -6.56 -6.30
C VAL A 236 -47.37 -7.59 -5.27
N VAL A 237 -46.87 -8.80 -5.35
CA VAL A 237 -47.24 -9.91 -4.47
C VAL A 237 -46.20 -10.10 -3.37
N ARG A 238 -44.92 -10.06 -3.73
CA ARG A 238 -43.82 -10.21 -2.76
C ARG A 238 -42.55 -9.51 -3.25
N PHE A 239 -41.62 -9.34 -2.34
CA PHE A 239 -40.30 -8.80 -2.58
C PHE A 239 -39.24 -9.80 -2.09
N GLU A 240 -38.28 -10.14 -2.93
CA GLU A 240 -37.19 -11.06 -2.60
C GLU A 240 -35.95 -10.73 -3.43
N SER A 241 -34.76 -10.76 -2.84
CA SER A 241 -33.48 -10.58 -3.52
C SER A 241 -33.39 -9.30 -4.38
N ALA A 242 -33.88 -8.17 -3.86
CA ALA A 242 -33.92 -6.86 -4.54
C ALA A 242 -34.81 -6.83 -5.81
N GLN A 243 -35.69 -7.83 -6.01
CA GLN A 243 -36.66 -7.89 -7.10
C GLN A 243 -38.09 -7.90 -6.59
N VAL A 244 -38.99 -7.28 -7.36
CA VAL A 244 -40.41 -7.21 -7.07
C VAL A 244 -41.12 -8.31 -7.84
N TYR A 245 -41.80 -9.19 -7.17
CA TYR A 245 -42.63 -10.24 -7.81
C TYR A 245 -44.03 -9.71 -8.04
N VAL A 246 -44.50 -9.84 -9.29
CA VAL A 246 -45.75 -9.25 -9.75
C VAL A 246 -46.63 -10.27 -10.47
N ILE A 247 -47.96 -10.02 -10.38
CA ILE A 247 -48.98 -10.72 -11.15
C ILE A 247 -49.75 -9.68 -11.99
N ASN A 248 -50.35 -10.11 -13.09
CA ASN A 248 -51.28 -9.27 -13.84
C ASN A 248 -52.60 -9.16 -13.06
N LEU A 249 -53.20 -7.97 -13.13
CA LEU A 249 -54.52 -7.70 -12.56
C LEU A 249 -55.63 -8.15 -13.51
#